data_37cc477b72ff8f7a29234327853358cf
#
_entry.id   37cc477b72ff8f7a29234327853358cf
#
_cell.length_a   1.000
_cell.length_b   1.000
_cell.length_c   1.000
_cell.angle_alpha   90.00
_cell.angle_beta   90.00
_cell.angle_gamma   90.00
#
_symmetry.space_group_name_H-M   'P 1'
#
loop_
_entity.id
_entity.type
_entity.pdbx_description
1 polymer ?
#
loop_
_entity_poly.entity_id
_entity_poly.type
_entity_poly.pdbx_seq_one_letter_code
_entity_poly.pdbx_strand_id
1 'polypeptide(L)'
;MEVKRYQIDAAQLGERQQAHAYLQELLGFPAYYGGNLDALYDCLRELPPAELRLDADALAKAGPYAQKIVQVLEEAARDDLRLHVILERRNPNMDQIETVYQQWLAQPDMAPALLEELRGMDEDTKYDSFYRDLEFGTAGLRGVLGAGTNRMNVYVVRRATQAVADYLNGTALPKCAAIGYDSRIGSDVFAREAAVVFAANGITAHLYPRLEPVPALSFAVRELHCGVGICITASHNPAQYNGYKVYGAD
;
A
#
# COMPACT_ATOMS: atom_id res chain seq x y z
N MET A 1 -10.00 32.00 11.14
CA MET A 1 -8.85 32.57 10.38
C MET A 1 -8.72 31.80 9.10
N GLU A 2 -8.47 32.48 7.99
CA GLU A 2 -8.29 31.86 6.69
C GLU A 2 -6.94 31.13 6.64
N VAL A 3 -6.94 29.87 6.21
CA VAL A 3 -5.69 29.07 6.06
C VAL A 3 -5.06 29.45 4.73
N LYS A 4 -3.83 29.95 4.76
CA LYS A 4 -3.06 30.24 3.55
C LYS A 4 -2.55 28.94 2.92
N ARG A 5 -2.67 28.80 1.60
CA ARG A 5 -2.18 27.64 0.85
C ARG A 5 -0.99 28.02 -0.02
N TYR A 6 0.08 27.26 0.11
CA TYR A 6 1.32 27.46 -0.64
C TYR A 6 1.67 26.18 -1.40
N GLN A 7 1.87 26.32 -2.72
CA GLN A 7 2.41 25.24 -3.54
C GLN A 7 3.91 25.38 -3.63
N ILE A 8 4.65 24.44 -3.08
CA ILE A 8 6.13 24.45 -3.09
C ILE A 8 6.61 23.62 -4.28
N ASP A 9 7.40 24.26 -5.16
CA ASP A 9 8.06 23.58 -6.26
C ASP A 9 9.29 22.82 -5.75
N ALA A 10 9.20 21.49 -5.71
CA ALA A 10 10.27 20.63 -5.26
C ALA A 10 11.57 20.77 -6.07
N ALA A 11 11.48 21.17 -7.35
CA ALA A 11 12.66 21.39 -8.20
C ALA A 11 13.54 22.54 -7.70
N GLN A 12 12.97 23.49 -6.94
CA GLN A 12 13.70 24.61 -6.35
C GLN A 12 14.44 24.24 -5.05
N LEU A 13 14.22 23.04 -4.51
CA LEU A 13 14.74 22.64 -3.20
C LEU A 13 16.07 21.87 -3.24
N GLY A 14 16.60 21.57 -4.44
CA GLY A 14 17.79 20.73 -4.62
C GLY A 14 19.09 21.36 -4.12
N GLU A 15 19.25 22.65 -4.31
CA GLU A 15 20.45 23.42 -3.95
C GLU A 15 20.17 24.35 -2.77
N ARG A 16 21.08 24.35 -1.76
CA ARG A 16 20.86 25.06 -0.50
C ARG A 16 20.49 26.53 -0.67
N GLN A 17 21.30 27.30 -1.39
CA GLN A 17 21.08 28.74 -1.53
C GLN A 17 19.78 29.03 -2.28
N GLN A 18 19.52 28.30 -3.34
CA GLN A 18 18.31 28.42 -4.14
C GLN A 18 17.06 28.08 -3.31
N ALA A 19 17.09 26.99 -2.55
CA ALA A 19 15.97 26.55 -1.75
C ALA A 19 15.56 27.59 -0.70
N HIS A 20 16.53 28.15 0.02
CA HIS A 20 16.23 29.14 1.04
C HIS A 20 15.77 30.49 0.45
N ALA A 21 16.35 30.93 -0.67
CA ALA A 21 15.90 32.14 -1.36
C ALA A 21 14.45 31.97 -1.88
N TYR A 22 14.16 30.82 -2.49
CA TYR A 22 12.83 30.48 -2.99
C TYR A 22 11.80 30.41 -1.85
N LEU A 23 12.10 29.72 -0.75
CA LEU A 23 11.17 29.61 0.39
C LEU A 23 10.97 30.96 1.09
N GLN A 24 12.00 31.78 1.20
CA GLN A 24 11.89 33.14 1.75
C GLN A 24 10.90 33.98 0.96
N GLU A 25 11.01 33.96 -0.37
CA GLU A 25 10.09 34.71 -1.25
C GLU A 25 8.67 34.15 -1.18
N LEU A 26 8.53 32.83 -1.35
CA LEU A 26 7.22 32.14 -1.40
C LEU A 26 6.43 32.33 -0.10
N LEU A 27 7.06 32.12 1.04
CA LEU A 27 6.42 32.13 2.37
C LEU A 27 6.42 33.51 3.01
N GLY A 28 7.11 34.50 2.38
CA GLY A 28 7.20 35.88 2.88
C GLY A 28 8.01 36.01 4.17
N PHE A 29 9.09 35.23 4.32
CA PHE A 29 9.94 35.30 5.48
C PHE A 29 10.66 36.66 5.59
N PRO A 30 10.96 37.11 6.80
CA PRO A 30 11.54 38.42 7.03
C PRO A 30 12.98 38.52 6.45
N ALA A 31 13.45 39.77 6.25
CA ALA A 31 14.77 40.05 5.68
C ALA A 31 15.94 39.49 6.52
N TYR A 32 15.71 39.25 7.81
CA TYR A 32 16.72 38.64 8.71
C TYR A 32 16.75 37.09 8.64
N TYR A 33 15.97 36.46 7.77
CA TYR A 33 15.99 35.01 7.57
C TYR A 33 17.39 34.50 7.23
N GLY A 34 17.91 33.61 8.08
CA GLY A 34 19.33 33.20 8.05
C GLY A 34 19.71 32.22 6.93
N GLY A 35 18.78 31.77 6.08
CA GLY A 35 19.06 30.86 4.95
C GLY A 35 19.66 29.52 5.35
N ASN A 36 19.20 28.95 6.47
CA ASN A 36 19.60 27.63 6.96
C ASN A 36 18.39 26.89 7.57
N LEU A 37 18.58 25.60 7.88
CA LEU A 37 17.49 24.72 8.35
C LEU A 37 16.91 25.15 9.70
N ASP A 38 17.74 25.65 10.63
CA ASP A 38 17.28 26.11 11.94
C ASP A 38 16.43 27.38 11.79
N ALA A 39 16.90 28.35 10.98
CA ALA A 39 16.14 29.55 10.67
C ALA A 39 14.84 29.23 9.91
N LEU A 40 14.83 28.20 9.06
CA LEU A 40 13.63 27.72 8.39
C LEU A 40 12.60 27.23 9.41
N TYR A 41 13.02 26.38 10.34
CA TYR A 41 12.16 25.88 11.40
C TYR A 41 11.53 27.01 12.23
N ASP A 42 12.35 27.98 12.66
CA ASP A 42 11.88 29.11 13.45
C ASP A 42 10.85 29.96 12.71
N CYS A 43 11.14 30.32 11.43
CA CYS A 43 10.22 31.13 10.64
C CYS A 43 8.92 30.41 10.29
N LEU A 44 8.93 29.08 10.11
CA LEU A 44 7.74 28.29 9.89
C LEU A 44 6.75 28.37 11.07
N ARG A 45 7.25 28.38 12.29
CA ARG A 45 6.43 28.50 13.50
C ARG A 45 5.83 29.90 13.70
N GLU A 46 6.38 30.91 13.04
CA GLU A 46 5.84 32.28 13.04
C GLU A 46 4.77 32.50 11.95
N LEU A 47 4.59 31.54 11.03
CA LEU A 47 3.58 31.66 9.99
C LEU A 47 2.16 31.69 10.56
N PRO A 48 1.25 32.45 9.92
CA PRO A 48 -0.18 32.27 10.16
C PRO A 48 -0.61 30.84 9.77
N PRO A 49 -1.81 30.38 10.14
CA PRO A 49 -2.30 29.07 9.72
C PRO A 49 -2.07 28.82 8.23
N ALA A 50 -1.29 27.78 7.91
CA ALA A 50 -0.82 27.54 6.56
C ALA A 50 -0.86 26.05 6.18
N GLU A 51 -1.09 25.80 4.91
CA GLU A 51 -1.02 24.51 4.26
C GLU A 51 0.08 24.53 3.17
N LEU A 52 1.12 23.75 3.36
CA LEU A 52 2.26 23.64 2.45
C LEU A 52 2.13 22.35 1.63
N ARG A 53 2.00 22.47 0.32
CA ARG A 53 1.82 21.35 -0.60
C ARG A 53 3.09 21.13 -1.42
N LEU A 54 3.55 19.90 -1.52
CA LEU A 54 4.73 19.49 -2.29
C LEU A 54 4.42 18.24 -3.10
N ASP A 55 4.94 18.18 -4.31
CA ASP A 55 4.92 16.98 -5.14
C ASP A 55 5.99 15.97 -4.64
N ALA A 56 5.54 14.83 -4.10
CA ALA A 56 6.42 13.82 -3.52
C ALA A 56 7.34 13.15 -4.56
N ASP A 57 6.88 13.02 -5.82
CA ASP A 57 7.67 12.38 -6.88
C ASP A 57 8.74 13.34 -7.42
N ALA A 58 8.42 14.63 -7.53
CA ALA A 58 9.38 15.67 -7.84
C ALA A 58 10.42 15.80 -6.71
N LEU A 59 9.97 15.71 -5.45
CA LEU A 59 10.83 15.74 -4.27
C LEU A 59 11.84 14.60 -4.25
N ALA A 60 11.44 13.38 -4.60
CA ALA A 60 12.35 12.23 -4.68
C ALA A 60 13.48 12.43 -5.70
N LYS A 61 13.27 13.28 -6.72
CA LYS A 61 14.25 13.62 -7.76
C LYS A 61 15.06 14.87 -7.44
N ALA A 62 14.60 15.70 -6.50
CA ALA A 62 15.21 17.00 -6.18
C ALA A 62 16.54 16.90 -5.40
N GLY A 63 16.89 15.72 -4.91
CA GLY A 63 18.17 15.46 -4.25
C GLY A 63 18.13 15.50 -2.71
N PRO A 64 19.26 15.23 -2.05
CA PRO A 64 19.30 15.01 -0.62
C PRO A 64 19.03 16.27 0.23
N TYR A 65 19.26 17.46 -0.32
CA TYR A 65 18.96 18.69 0.41
C TYR A 65 17.47 18.96 0.50
N ALA A 66 16.73 18.68 -0.56
CA ALA A 66 15.26 18.77 -0.57
C ALA A 66 14.63 17.88 0.52
N GLN A 67 15.18 16.68 0.74
CA GLN A 67 14.72 15.78 1.81
C GLN A 67 14.93 16.38 3.21
N LYS A 68 16.05 17.09 3.43
CA LYS A 68 16.28 17.81 4.70
C LYS A 68 15.30 18.96 4.90
N ILE A 69 14.99 19.69 3.84
CA ILE A 69 13.96 20.74 3.90
C ILE A 69 12.61 20.13 4.32
N VAL A 70 12.18 19.06 3.69
CA VAL A 70 10.91 18.40 4.03
C VAL A 70 10.88 17.90 5.46
N GLN A 71 11.98 17.31 5.94
CA GLN A 71 12.08 16.89 7.33
C GLN A 71 11.82 18.07 8.29
N VAL A 72 12.38 19.25 8.01
CA VAL A 72 12.15 20.45 8.81
C VAL A 72 10.70 20.94 8.71
N LEU A 73 10.09 20.89 7.51
CA LEU A 73 8.67 21.23 7.33
C LEU A 73 7.77 20.31 8.18
N GLU A 74 8.02 19.00 8.13
CA GLU A 74 7.27 18.01 8.90
C GLU A 74 7.50 18.12 10.41
N GLU A 75 8.70 18.46 10.86
CA GLU A 75 9.01 18.73 12.26
C GLU A 75 8.24 19.95 12.76
N ALA A 76 8.28 21.06 12.02
CA ALA A 76 7.53 22.25 12.36
C ALA A 76 6.02 22.00 12.40
N ALA A 77 5.46 21.21 11.48
CA ALA A 77 4.05 20.85 11.46
C ALA A 77 3.63 19.92 12.60
N ARG A 78 4.54 19.10 13.13
CA ARG A 78 4.28 18.31 14.35
C ARG A 78 4.17 19.17 15.60
N ASP A 79 4.96 20.25 15.66
CA ASP A 79 5.04 21.12 16.81
C ASP A 79 4.03 22.27 16.79
N ASP A 80 3.45 22.58 15.62
CA ASP A 80 2.43 23.61 15.44
C ASP A 80 1.25 23.11 14.61
N LEU A 81 0.12 22.85 15.27
CA LEU A 81 -1.14 22.37 14.66
C LEU A 81 -1.75 23.34 13.64
N ARG A 82 -1.25 24.56 13.51
CA ARG A 82 -1.69 25.54 12.51
C ARG A 82 -0.99 25.37 11.17
N LEU A 83 0.11 24.60 11.14
CA LEU A 83 0.88 24.29 9.95
C LEU A 83 0.57 22.86 9.48
N HIS A 84 0.15 22.72 8.23
CA HIS A 84 -0.09 21.44 7.59
C HIS A 84 0.86 21.25 6.42
N VAL A 85 1.58 20.12 6.39
CA VAL A 85 2.43 19.74 5.26
C VAL A 85 1.77 18.59 4.54
N ILE A 86 1.49 18.77 3.24
CA ILE A 86 0.85 17.79 2.37
C ILE A 86 1.83 17.40 1.28
N LEU A 87 2.28 16.17 1.31
CA LEU A 87 3.05 15.58 0.22
C LEU A 87 2.08 15.02 -0.82
N GLU A 88 1.82 15.83 -1.85
CA GLU A 88 1.02 15.41 -3.00
C GLU A 88 1.86 14.48 -3.86
N ARG A 89 1.40 13.27 -4.07
CA ARG A 89 1.96 12.43 -5.13
C ARG A 89 1.25 12.80 -6.42
N ARG A 90 1.95 13.46 -7.33
CA ARG A 90 1.46 13.55 -8.71
C ARG A 90 1.39 12.14 -9.25
N ASN A 91 0.20 11.81 -9.63
CA ASN A 91 -0.14 10.54 -10.21
C ASN A 91 0.43 10.47 -11.62
N PRO A 92 1.53 9.76 -11.87
CA PRO A 92 2.08 9.68 -13.22
C PRO A 92 1.15 8.92 -14.17
N ASN A 93 0.01 8.41 -13.67
CA ASN A 93 -0.80 7.51 -14.48
C ASN A 93 -2.28 7.44 -14.09
N MET A 94 -2.96 8.59 -13.92
CA MET A 94 -4.43 8.60 -13.75
C MET A 94 -5.13 7.88 -14.92
N ASP A 95 -4.65 8.01 -16.14
CA ASP A 95 -5.20 7.31 -17.30
C ASP A 95 -5.06 5.78 -17.17
N GLN A 96 -3.94 5.32 -16.63
CA GLN A 96 -3.73 3.88 -16.40
C GLN A 96 -4.59 3.37 -15.22
N ILE A 97 -4.69 4.14 -14.16
CA ILE A 97 -5.57 3.80 -13.02
C ILE A 97 -7.01 3.73 -13.49
N GLU A 98 -7.47 4.73 -14.23
CA GLU A 98 -8.82 4.75 -14.80
C GLU A 98 -9.03 3.55 -15.73
N THR A 99 -8.06 3.22 -16.56
CA THR A 99 -8.13 2.04 -17.44
C THR A 99 -8.31 0.76 -16.63
N VAL A 100 -7.51 0.53 -15.58
CA VAL A 100 -7.61 -0.66 -14.73
C VAL A 100 -8.91 -0.67 -13.93
N TYR A 101 -9.33 0.48 -13.40
CA TYR A 101 -10.60 0.63 -12.71
C TYR A 101 -11.79 0.28 -13.62
N GLN A 102 -11.81 0.77 -14.87
CA GLN A 102 -12.84 0.43 -15.84
C GLN A 102 -12.83 -1.06 -16.22
N GLN A 103 -11.65 -1.67 -16.32
CA GLN A 103 -11.52 -3.11 -16.52
C GLN A 103 -12.14 -3.90 -15.37
N TRP A 104 -11.97 -3.43 -14.12
CA TRP A 104 -12.61 -4.06 -12.96
C TRP A 104 -14.13 -3.89 -12.98
N LEU A 105 -14.64 -2.71 -13.30
CA LEU A 105 -16.08 -2.48 -13.44
C LEU A 105 -16.74 -3.35 -14.53
N ALA A 106 -15.99 -3.67 -15.58
CA ALA A 106 -16.46 -4.46 -16.71
C ALA A 106 -16.38 -5.97 -16.49
N GLN A 107 -15.86 -6.46 -15.35
CA GLN A 107 -15.77 -7.89 -15.07
C GLN A 107 -17.17 -8.50 -14.92
N PRO A 108 -17.53 -9.52 -15.76
CA PRO A 108 -18.90 -10.06 -15.81
C PRO A 108 -19.33 -10.74 -14.51
N ASP A 109 -18.40 -11.36 -13.79
CA ASP A 109 -18.67 -12.14 -12.58
C ASP A 109 -18.14 -11.44 -11.31
N MET A 110 -18.10 -10.11 -11.31
CA MET A 110 -17.70 -9.34 -10.14
C MET A 110 -18.67 -9.60 -8.98
N ALA A 111 -18.11 -9.90 -7.80
CA ALA A 111 -18.92 -10.04 -6.59
C ALA A 111 -19.73 -8.74 -6.34
N PRO A 112 -21.05 -8.83 -6.12
CA PRO A 112 -21.91 -7.64 -6.05
C PRO A 112 -21.44 -6.59 -5.03
N ALA A 113 -20.94 -7.03 -3.87
CA ALA A 113 -20.43 -6.11 -2.84
C ALA A 113 -19.18 -5.33 -3.31
N LEU A 114 -18.27 -5.97 -4.03
CA LEU A 114 -17.09 -5.29 -4.59
C LEU A 114 -17.46 -4.35 -5.73
N LEU A 115 -18.48 -4.71 -6.54
CA LEU A 115 -18.97 -3.85 -7.61
C LEU A 115 -19.64 -2.59 -7.04
N GLU A 116 -20.39 -2.72 -5.96
CA GLU A 116 -21.00 -1.59 -5.26
C GLU A 116 -19.92 -0.67 -4.66
N GLU A 117 -18.90 -1.25 -4.02
CA GLU A 117 -17.75 -0.53 -3.52
C GLU A 117 -17.03 0.26 -4.62
N LEU A 118 -16.74 -0.39 -5.76
CA LEU A 118 -16.10 0.28 -6.92
C LEU A 118 -16.92 1.49 -7.39
N ARG A 119 -18.23 1.34 -7.53
CA ARG A 119 -19.10 2.43 -8.00
C ARG A 119 -19.20 3.60 -7.03
N GLY A 120 -18.95 3.35 -5.75
CA GLY A 120 -18.96 4.36 -4.69
C GLY A 120 -17.62 5.05 -4.44
N MET A 121 -16.55 4.67 -5.13
CA MET A 121 -15.22 5.25 -4.91
C MET A 121 -15.15 6.70 -5.38
N ASP A 122 -14.62 7.57 -4.52
CA ASP A 122 -14.11 8.87 -4.93
C ASP A 122 -12.71 8.74 -5.58
N GLU A 123 -12.17 9.84 -6.11
CA GLU A 123 -10.89 9.82 -6.83
C GLU A 123 -9.71 9.40 -5.94
N ASP A 124 -9.71 9.80 -4.67
CA ASP A 124 -8.64 9.45 -3.73
C ASP A 124 -8.67 7.96 -3.38
N THR A 125 -9.86 7.41 -3.12
CA THR A 125 -10.06 5.98 -2.87
C THR A 125 -9.74 5.14 -4.10
N LYS A 126 -10.17 5.58 -5.29
CA LYS A 126 -9.83 4.95 -6.57
C LYS A 126 -8.32 4.90 -6.76
N TYR A 127 -7.64 6.03 -6.54
CA TYR A 127 -6.19 6.09 -6.60
C TYR A 127 -5.55 5.09 -5.67
N ASP A 128 -5.84 5.13 -4.38
CA ASP A 128 -5.24 4.27 -3.36
C ASP A 128 -5.51 2.77 -3.63
N SER A 129 -6.64 2.46 -4.26
CA SER A 129 -7.03 1.09 -4.60
C SER A 129 -6.32 0.53 -5.85
N PHE A 130 -5.86 1.39 -6.78
CA PHE A 130 -5.38 0.96 -8.09
C PHE A 130 -3.99 1.49 -8.50
N TYR A 131 -3.32 2.34 -7.69
CA TYR A 131 -2.03 2.93 -8.08
C TYR A 131 -0.89 1.91 -8.22
N ARG A 132 -1.07 0.71 -7.69
CA ARG A 132 -0.15 -0.43 -7.81
C ARG A 132 -0.88 -1.75 -7.60
N ASP A 133 -0.19 -2.83 -7.90
CA ASP A 133 -0.57 -4.16 -7.45
C ASP A 133 -0.12 -4.39 -6.01
N LEU A 134 -0.87 -5.19 -5.27
CA LEU A 134 -0.43 -5.70 -3.98
C LEU A 134 0.72 -6.67 -4.19
N GLU A 135 1.87 -6.40 -3.55
CA GLU A 135 3.11 -7.14 -3.75
C GLU A 135 3.42 -8.08 -2.58
N PHE A 136 4.13 -9.16 -2.87
CA PHE A 136 4.69 -10.03 -1.83
C PHE A 136 5.84 -9.29 -1.11
N GLY A 137 5.63 -9.03 0.18
CA GLY A 137 6.71 -8.65 1.08
C GLY A 137 7.34 -9.87 1.76
N THR A 138 8.29 -9.64 2.67
CA THR A 138 9.00 -10.71 3.42
C THR A 138 8.04 -11.67 4.16
N ALA A 139 6.86 -11.21 4.53
CA ALA A 139 5.87 -11.99 5.28
C ALA A 139 4.62 -12.36 4.46
N GLY A 140 4.69 -12.34 3.11
CA GLY A 140 3.58 -12.58 2.20
C GLY A 140 2.86 -11.30 1.76
N LEU A 141 1.69 -11.45 1.12
CA LEU A 141 0.80 -10.33 0.80
C LEU A 141 0.09 -9.85 2.06
N ARG A 142 -0.05 -8.53 2.23
CA ARG A 142 -0.92 -7.92 3.24
C ARG A 142 -1.53 -6.66 2.69
N GLY A 143 -2.83 -6.47 2.90
CA GLY A 143 -3.53 -5.26 2.44
C GLY A 143 -4.84 -5.06 3.17
N VAL A 144 -5.39 -3.88 3.02
CA VAL A 144 -6.75 -3.56 3.43
C VAL A 144 -7.72 -4.36 2.57
N LEU A 145 -8.79 -4.88 3.17
CA LEU A 145 -9.87 -5.55 2.45
C LEU A 145 -10.60 -4.54 1.55
N GLY A 146 -10.96 -4.95 0.34
CA GLY A 146 -11.74 -4.11 -0.57
C GLY A 146 -11.48 -4.37 -2.05
N ALA A 147 -12.11 -3.58 -2.88
CA ALA A 147 -11.97 -3.64 -4.33
C ALA A 147 -10.70 -2.92 -4.79
N GLY A 148 -9.98 -3.50 -5.75
CA GLY A 148 -8.78 -2.93 -6.36
C GLY A 148 -7.58 -3.86 -6.34
N THR A 149 -6.57 -3.50 -7.13
CA THR A 149 -5.33 -4.27 -7.26
C THR A 149 -4.40 -4.12 -6.05
N ASN A 150 -4.49 -3.01 -5.32
CA ASN A 150 -3.79 -2.73 -4.07
C ASN A 150 -4.62 -3.08 -2.82
N ARG A 151 -5.55 -4.00 -2.94
CA ARG A 151 -6.46 -4.46 -1.87
C ARG A 151 -6.43 -5.98 -1.74
N MET A 152 -6.75 -6.49 -0.54
CA MET A 152 -7.03 -7.91 -0.35
C MET A 152 -8.46 -8.22 -0.73
N ASN A 153 -8.63 -9.04 -1.75
CA ASN A 153 -9.91 -9.54 -2.25
C ASN A 153 -9.73 -10.90 -2.95
N VAL A 154 -10.81 -11.51 -3.36
CA VAL A 154 -10.79 -12.84 -4.00
C VAL A 154 -9.97 -12.87 -5.29
N TYR A 155 -9.95 -11.79 -6.06
CA TYR A 155 -9.22 -11.72 -7.34
C TYR A 155 -7.72 -11.65 -7.11
N VAL A 156 -7.27 -10.87 -6.12
CA VAL A 156 -5.85 -10.79 -5.73
C VAL A 156 -5.39 -12.11 -5.13
N VAL A 157 -6.21 -12.77 -4.31
CA VAL A 157 -5.92 -14.11 -3.77
C VAL A 157 -5.83 -15.15 -4.87
N ARG A 158 -6.76 -15.17 -5.83
CA ARG A 158 -6.71 -16.07 -7.00
C ARG A 158 -5.43 -15.86 -7.81
N ARG A 159 -5.07 -14.61 -8.10
CA ARG A 159 -3.83 -14.27 -8.83
C ARG A 159 -2.58 -14.72 -8.09
N ALA A 160 -2.51 -14.46 -6.79
CA ALA A 160 -1.40 -14.90 -5.95
C ALA A 160 -1.29 -16.43 -5.90
N THR A 161 -2.43 -17.11 -5.77
CA THR A 161 -2.47 -18.58 -5.74
C THR A 161 -2.09 -19.17 -7.10
N GLN A 162 -2.49 -18.56 -8.21
CA GLN A 162 -2.08 -18.98 -9.54
C GLN A 162 -0.55 -18.93 -9.69
N ALA A 163 0.08 -17.84 -9.24
CA ALA A 163 1.55 -17.74 -9.27
C ALA A 163 2.23 -18.83 -8.44
N VAL A 164 1.68 -19.20 -7.28
CA VAL A 164 2.19 -20.32 -6.46
C VAL A 164 1.95 -21.66 -7.16
N ALA A 165 0.81 -21.84 -7.81
CA ALA A 165 0.51 -23.05 -8.57
C ALA A 165 1.46 -23.22 -9.78
N ASP A 166 1.72 -22.14 -10.50
CA ASP A 166 2.69 -22.13 -11.62
C ASP A 166 4.10 -22.48 -11.13
N TYR A 167 4.52 -21.89 -10.00
CA TYR A 167 5.79 -22.24 -9.36
C TYR A 167 5.84 -23.74 -9.00
N LEU A 168 4.84 -24.26 -8.30
CA LEU A 168 4.79 -25.69 -7.96
C LEU A 168 4.85 -26.55 -9.22
N ASN A 169 4.06 -26.22 -10.25
CA ASN A 169 4.03 -26.98 -11.49
C ASN A 169 5.34 -26.95 -12.27
N GLY A 170 6.15 -25.88 -12.09
CA GLY A 170 7.49 -25.73 -12.66
C GLY A 170 8.61 -26.41 -11.87
N THR A 171 8.32 -26.96 -10.68
CA THR A 171 9.33 -27.56 -9.79
C THR A 171 9.14 -29.06 -9.61
N ALA A 172 10.10 -29.75 -8.97
CA ALA A 172 9.99 -31.14 -8.55
C ALA A 172 9.25 -31.33 -7.19
N LEU A 173 8.76 -30.25 -6.57
CA LEU A 173 8.04 -30.32 -5.33
C LEU A 173 6.72 -31.10 -5.46
N PRO A 174 6.21 -31.72 -4.37
CA PRO A 174 4.94 -32.41 -4.39
C PRO A 174 3.79 -31.48 -4.83
N LYS A 175 2.91 -31.97 -5.70
CA LYS A 175 1.73 -31.21 -6.19
C LYS A 175 0.60 -31.26 -5.18
N CYS A 176 0.88 -30.73 -4.01
CA CYS A 176 0.00 -30.72 -2.85
C CYS A 176 0.21 -29.41 -2.07
N ALA A 177 -0.88 -28.78 -1.64
CA ALA A 177 -0.91 -27.58 -0.83
C ALA A 177 -1.75 -27.82 0.43
N ALA A 178 -1.23 -27.46 1.61
CA ALA A 178 -2.01 -27.36 2.83
C ALA A 178 -2.47 -25.91 3.03
N ILE A 179 -3.74 -25.68 3.41
CA ILE A 179 -4.33 -24.34 3.51
C ILE A 179 -4.97 -24.16 4.86
N GLY A 180 -4.49 -23.19 5.63
CA GLY A 180 -5.05 -22.78 6.92
C GLY A 180 -5.47 -21.31 6.89
N TYR A 181 -6.33 -20.92 7.83
CA TYR A 181 -6.82 -19.55 7.96
C TYR A 181 -7.17 -19.19 9.38
N ASP A 182 -7.17 -17.90 9.68
CA ASP A 182 -7.56 -17.36 10.99
C ASP A 182 -9.01 -16.84 11.00
N SER A 183 -9.40 -16.17 12.09
CA SER A 183 -10.76 -15.66 12.30
C SER A 183 -11.02 -14.29 11.66
N ARG A 184 -10.13 -13.78 10.81
CA ARG A 184 -10.31 -12.48 10.16
C ARG A 184 -11.43 -12.51 9.14
N ILE A 185 -12.00 -11.32 8.88
CA ILE A 185 -13.05 -11.14 7.89
C ILE A 185 -12.57 -11.68 6.53
N GLY A 186 -13.33 -12.58 5.92
CA GLY A 186 -13.08 -13.15 4.61
C GLY A 186 -11.98 -14.22 4.56
N SER A 187 -11.32 -14.57 5.68
CA SER A 187 -10.25 -15.57 5.67
C SER A 187 -10.70 -16.95 5.19
N ASP A 188 -11.88 -17.39 5.56
CA ASP A 188 -12.47 -18.64 5.10
C ASP A 188 -12.82 -18.62 3.61
N VAL A 189 -13.31 -17.48 3.10
CA VAL A 189 -13.59 -17.28 1.68
C VAL A 189 -12.28 -17.32 0.88
N PHE A 190 -11.27 -16.58 1.29
CA PHE A 190 -9.97 -16.54 0.62
C PHE A 190 -9.27 -17.92 0.63
N ALA A 191 -9.39 -18.66 1.72
CA ALA A 191 -8.84 -20.01 1.80
C ALA A 191 -9.52 -20.98 0.82
N ARG A 192 -10.83 -20.90 0.67
CA ARG A 192 -11.59 -21.68 -0.34
C ARG A 192 -11.21 -21.30 -1.77
N GLU A 193 -11.09 -20.00 -2.05
CA GLU A 193 -10.66 -19.51 -3.36
C GLU A 193 -9.25 -20.02 -3.72
N ALA A 194 -8.32 -20.00 -2.77
CA ALA A 194 -7.01 -20.58 -2.98
C ALA A 194 -7.08 -22.09 -3.26
N ALA A 195 -7.92 -22.84 -2.53
CA ALA A 195 -8.10 -24.27 -2.76
C ALA A 195 -8.66 -24.58 -4.17
N VAL A 196 -9.62 -23.78 -4.63
CA VAL A 196 -10.22 -23.91 -5.98
C VAL A 196 -9.16 -23.67 -7.06
N VAL A 197 -8.33 -22.62 -6.92
CA VAL A 197 -7.24 -22.34 -7.88
C VAL A 197 -6.21 -23.47 -7.91
N PHE A 198 -5.76 -24.00 -6.78
CA PHE A 198 -4.86 -25.14 -6.74
C PHE A 198 -5.46 -26.36 -7.42
N ALA A 199 -6.73 -26.70 -7.11
CA ALA A 199 -7.42 -27.83 -7.72
C ALA A 199 -7.55 -27.68 -9.25
N ALA A 200 -7.86 -26.48 -9.74
CA ALA A 200 -7.92 -26.17 -11.17
C ALA A 200 -6.56 -26.34 -11.88
N ASN A 201 -5.46 -26.24 -11.15
CA ASN A 201 -4.09 -26.45 -11.65
C ASN A 201 -3.56 -27.89 -11.43
N GLY A 202 -4.43 -28.84 -11.05
CA GLY A 202 -4.04 -30.23 -10.81
C GLY A 202 -3.25 -30.45 -9.51
N ILE A 203 -3.27 -29.50 -8.59
CA ILE A 203 -2.60 -29.56 -7.29
C ILE A 203 -3.62 -29.96 -6.22
N THR A 204 -3.31 -31.01 -5.46
CA THR A 204 -4.16 -31.45 -4.34
C THR A 204 -4.18 -30.38 -3.26
N ALA A 205 -5.37 -29.89 -2.90
CA ALA A 205 -5.53 -28.87 -1.84
C ALA A 205 -6.14 -29.48 -0.58
N HIS A 206 -5.40 -29.46 0.51
CA HIS A 206 -5.89 -29.84 1.85
C HIS A 206 -6.28 -28.58 2.61
N LEU A 207 -7.57 -28.27 2.61
CA LEU A 207 -8.13 -27.13 3.32
C LEU A 207 -8.62 -27.54 4.71
N TYR A 208 -8.17 -26.85 5.75
CA TYR A 208 -8.72 -27.02 7.08
C TYR A 208 -10.22 -26.68 7.11
N PRO A 209 -11.06 -27.54 7.73
CA PRO A 209 -12.52 -27.31 7.76
C PRO A 209 -12.93 -26.16 8.71
N ARG A 210 -12.00 -25.69 9.54
CA ARG A 210 -12.18 -24.61 10.51
C ARG A 210 -10.88 -23.82 10.64
N LEU A 211 -10.97 -22.67 11.32
CA LEU A 211 -9.79 -21.85 11.62
C LEU A 211 -8.79 -22.65 12.48
N GLU A 212 -7.50 -22.54 12.14
CA GLU A 212 -6.43 -23.22 12.84
C GLU A 212 -5.19 -22.29 12.98
N PRO A 213 -4.40 -22.44 14.05
CA PRO A 213 -3.20 -21.64 14.22
C PRO A 213 -2.09 -22.05 13.24
N VAL A 214 -1.18 -21.11 12.93
CA VAL A 214 -0.06 -21.32 11.99
C VAL A 214 0.77 -22.58 12.28
N PRO A 215 1.07 -22.96 13.55
CA PRO A 215 1.78 -24.21 13.82
C PRO A 215 1.07 -25.47 13.31
N ALA A 216 -0.27 -25.50 13.33
CA ALA A 216 -1.03 -26.60 12.76
C ALA A 216 -0.84 -26.71 11.24
N LEU A 217 -0.79 -25.58 10.53
CA LEU A 217 -0.46 -25.57 9.11
C LEU A 217 0.95 -26.10 8.84
N SER A 218 1.95 -25.63 9.58
CA SER A 218 3.33 -26.13 9.44
C SER A 218 3.43 -27.64 9.69
N PHE A 219 2.68 -28.16 10.63
CA PHE A 219 2.59 -29.60 10.87
C PHE A 219 1.95 -30.31 9.68
N ALA A 220 0.82 -29.80 9.16
CA ALA A 220 0.11 -30.40 8.03
C ALA A 220 0.96 -30.44 6.75
N VAL A 221 1.73 -29.41 6.47
CA VAL A 221 2.64 -29.39 5.30
C VAL A 221 3.61 -30.58 5.33
N ARG A 222 4.18 -30.86 6.50
CA ARG A 222 5.13 -31.97 6.68
C ARG A 222 4.43 -33.34 6.71
N GLU A 223 3.35 -33.45 7.49
CA GLU A 223 2.62 -34.72 7.67
C GLU A 223 1.98 -35.21 6.36
N LEU A 224 1.42 -34.28 5.57
CA LEU A 224 0.79 -34.58 4.29
C LEU A 224 1.76 -34.53 3.11
N HIS A 225 3.05 -34.31 3.37
CA HIS A 225 4.09 -34.18 2.33
C HIS A 225 3.72 -33.13 1.26
N CYS A 226 3.15 -32.00 1.65
CA CYS A 226 2.78 -30.95 0.73
C CYS A 226 4.01 -30.14 0.28
N GLY A 227 4.01 -29.69 -0.97
CA GLY A 227 5.06 -28.83 -1.52
C GLY A 227 4.97 -27.39 -1.00
N VAL A 228 3.80 -26.99 -0.50
CA VAL A 228 3.58 -25.62 0.01
C VAL A 228 2.46 -25.58 1.08
N GLY A 229 2.57 -24.64 2.00
CA GLY A 229 1.52 -24.24 2.93
C GLY A 229 1.03 -22.83 2.66
N ILE A 230 -0.28 -22.60 2.71
CA ILE A 230 -0.90 -21.28 2.60
C ILE A 230 -1.59 -20.94 3.90
N CYS A 231 -1.28 -19.78 4.46
CA CYS A 231 -1.98 -19.24 5.63
C CYS A 231 -2.67 -17.91 5.29
N ILE A 232 -3.97 -17.88 5.38
CA ILE A 232 -4.75 -16.64 5.22
C ILE A 232 -4.82 -15.95 6.59
N THR A 233 -4.01 -14.90 6.73
CA THR A 233 -3.89 -14.11 7.96
C THR A 233 -3.11 -12.83 7.75
N ALA A 234 -3.49 -11.77 8.45
CA ALA A 234 -2.68 -10.56 8.58
C ALA A 234 -2.01 -10.43 9.96
N SER A 235 -1.89 -11.53 10.72
CA SER A 235 -1.22 -11.56 12.04
C SER A 235 -1.85 -10.57 13.04
N HIS A 236 -1.13 -9.51 13.40
CA HIS A 236 -1.54 -8.49 14.39
C HIS A 236 -2.02 -7.17 13.75
N ASN A 237 -2.15 -7.09 12.43
CA ASN A 237 -2.67 -5.89 11.77
C ASN A 237 -4.12 -5.60 12.22
N PRO A 238 -4.61 -4.34 12.09
CA PRO A 238 -6.00 -3.99 12.35
C PRO A 238 -7.01 -4.87 11.61
N ALA A 239 -8.25 -4.93 12.07
CA ALA A 239 -9.28 -5.84 11.56
C ALA A 239 -9.62 -5.66 10.07
N GLN A 240 -9.42 -4.45 9.54
CA GLN A 240 -9.62 -4.15 8.12
C GLN A 240 -8.56 -4.76 7.18
N TYR A 241 -7.49 -5.36 7.72
CA TYR A 241 -6.45 -6.01 6.94
C TYR A 241 -6.68 -7.52 6.88
N ASN A 242 -6.31 -8.11 5.75
CA ASN A 242 -6.07 -9.54 5.64
C ASN A 242 -4.76 -9.79 4.88
N GLY A 243 -4.35 -11.05 4.76
CA GLY A 243 -3.10 -11.38 4.11
C GLY A 243 -3.06 -12.83 3.62
N TYR A 244 -2.06 -13.10 2.81
CA TYR A 244 -1.80 -14.39 2.18
C TYR A 244 -0.32 -14.72 2.36
N LYS A 245 -0.01 -15.72 3.17
CA LYS A 245 1.36 -16.15 3.47
C LYS A 245 1.64 -17.50 2.83
N VAL A 246 2.86 -17.65 2.32
CA VAL A 246 3.34 -18.89 1.70
C VAL A 246 4.45 -19.46 2.57
N TYR A 247 4.39 -20.75 2.85
CA TYR A 247 5.38 -21.52 3.60
C TYR A 247 5.92 -22.63 2.72
N GLY A 248 7.25 -22.85 2.74
CA GLY A 248 7.90 -23.98 2.11
C GLY A 248 7.66 -25.29 2.91
N ALA A 249 8.20 -26.39 2.36
CA ALA A 249 8.13 -27.72 2.97
C ALA A 249 9.22 -27.96 4.04
N ASP A 250 10.23 -27.10 4.12
CA ASP A 250 11.42 -27.12 4.97
C ASP A 250 11.31 -26.24 6.23
#